data_de8aaf3f699a3900bdf2d183c50f720a
#
_entry.id   de8aaf3f699a3900bdf2d183c50f720a
#
_cell.length_a   1.000
_cell.length_b   1.000
_cell.length_c   1.000
_cell.angle_alpha   90.00
_cell.angle_beta   90.00
_cell.angle_gamma   90.00
#
_symmetry.space_group_name_H-M   'P 1'
#
loop_
_entity.id
_entity.type
_entity.pdbx_description
1 polymer ?
#
loop_
_entity_poly.entity_id
_entity_poly.type
_entity_poly.pdbx_seq_one_letter_code
_entity_poly.pdbx_strand_id
1 'polypeptide(L)'
;ETEGKKIVEAVADKGYESVEDMVSCLEAGIIPHVIPGDGKDGYEIEIPYEEAESDLSSTEPEELKKALHSGQIPKAYAEVIQEMKVETVRRKVEDEKEENSRVYGSPEEMQEKAQEGYFVRDPERNLLYCPGGEILRQKSIKKNGNIRYANKNACKHCPNRNKCYKGKGEWKEIDFTKDQLIKPCRDWLRAEGTEPEETRTESKWHYEQRKVVKFFLKPDREKMSQRM
;
A
#
# COMPACT_ATOMS: atom_id res chain seq x y z
N GLU A 1 -22.32 -3.87 -42.95
CA GLU A 1 -22.97 -4.29 -41.68
C GLU A 1 -21.87 -4.59 -40.67
N THR A 2 -21.54 -3.62 -39.80
CA THR A 2 -20.67 -3.83 -38.68
C THR A 2 -21.47 -4.59 -37.61
N GLU A 3 -21.22 -5.89 -37.47
CA GLU A 3 -21.67 -6.63 -36.28
C GLU A 3 -21.08 -5.94 -35.05
N GLY A 4 -21.91 -5.14 -34.35
CA GLY A 4 -21.53 -4.53 -33.11
C GLY A 4 -21.18 -5.64 -32.12
N LYS A 5 -19.97 -5.58 -31.51
CA LYS A 5 -19.60 -6.47 -30.43
C LYS A 5 -20.70 -6.45 -29.37
N LYS A 6 -21.25 -7.59 -29.08
CA LYS A 6 -22.30 -7.75 -28.09
C LYS A 6 -21.67 -7.57 -26.70
N ILE A 7 -22.22 -6.63 -25.93
CA ILE A 7 -21.77 -6.44 -24.55
C ILE A 7 -22.01 -7.71 -23.76
N VAL A 8 -21.01 -8.11 -22.99
CA VAL A 8 -21.05 -9.30 -22.16
C VAL A 8 -21.61 -8.93 -20.78
N GLU A 9 -22.51 -9.73 -20.27
CA GLU A 9 -23.02 -9.59 -18.91
C GLU A 9 -22.54 -10.76 -18.05
N ALA A 10 -22.02 -10.46 -16.86
CA ALA A 10 -21.56 -11.43 -15.89
C ALA A 10 -22.43 -11.40 -14.64
N VAL A 11 -22.91 -12.56 -14.19
CA VAL A 11 -23.67 -12.70 -12.95
C VAL A 11 -22.81 -13.42 -11.93
N ALA A 12 -22.70 -12.86 -10.73
CA ALA A 12 -21.90 -13.43 -9.66
C ALA A 12 -22.63 -13.38 -8.31
N ASP A 13 -22.29 -14.30 -7.44
CA ASP A 13 -22.81 -14.38 -6.07
C ASP A 13 -22.17 -13.34 -5.16
N LYS A 14 -22.76 -13.14 -3.98
CA LYS A 14 -22.36 -12.24 -2.88
C LYS A 14 -20.86 -12.34 -2.50
N GLY A 15 -20.21 -13.49 -2.69
CA GLY A 15 -18.78 -13.67 -2.43
C GLY A 15 -17.84 -12.85 -3.34
N TYR A 16 -18.36 -12.18 -4.37
CA TYR A 16 -17.60 -11.41 -5.37
C TYR A 16 -17.87 -9.90 -5.26
N GLU A 17 -18.08 -9.38 -4.05
CA GLU A 17 -18.41 -7.97 -3.78
C GLU A 17 -17.22 -7.00 -3.89
N SER A 18 -16.13 -7.33 -4.59
CA SER A 18 -15.01 -6.42 -4.79
C SER A 18 -15.38 -5.29 -5.75
N VAL A 19 -15.29 -4.06 -5.27
CA VAL A 19 -15.51 -2.86 -6.10
C VAL A 19 -14.47 -2.78 -7.22
N GLU A 20 -13.23 -3.12 -6.95
CA GLU A 20 -12.12 -3.15 -7.90
C GLU A 20 -12.40 -4.13 -9.05
N ASP A 21 -12.93 -5.31 -8.74
CA ASP A 21 -13.27 -6.30 -9.76
C ASP A 21 -14.47 -5.84 -10.61
N MET A 22 -15.46 -5.19 -10.00
CA MET A 22 -16.59 -4.61 -10.75
C MET A 22 -16.14 -3.50 -11.70
N VAL A 23 -15.24 -2.62 -11.25
CA VAL A 23 -14.66 -1.58 -12.11
C VAL A 23 -13.89 -2.22 -13.26
N SER A 24 -13.05 -3.21 -12.99
CA SER A 24 -12.29 -3.93 -14.01
C SER A 24 -13.19 -4.59 -15.05
N CYS A 25 -14.32 -5.15 -14.64
CA CYS A 25 -15.33 -5.67 -15.55
C CYS A 25 -15.90 -4.58 -16.45
N LEU A 26 -16.34 -3.44 -15.89
CA LEU A 26 -16.87 -2.32 -16.67
C LEU A 26 -15.85 -1.77 -17.66
N GLU A 27 -14.59 -1.63 -17.25
CA GLU A 27 -13.49 -1.19 -18.10
C GLU A 27 -13.23 -2.18 -19.27
N ALA A 28 -13.48 -3.47 -19.04
CA ALA A 28 -13.32 -4.52 -20.04
C ALA A 28 -14.55 -4.72 -20.96
N GLY A 29 -15.60 -3.92 -20.83
CA GLY A 29 -16.83 -4.07 -21.61
C GLY A 29 -17.79 -5.14 -21.07
N ILE A 30 -17.65 -5.49 -19.78
CA ILE A 30 -18.49 -6.49 -19.12
C ILE A 30 -19.37 -5.80 -18.07
N ILE A 31 -20.67 -6.01 -18.11
CA ILE A 31 -21.59 -5.51 -17.09
C ILE A 31 -21.67 -6.52 -15.94
N PRO A 32 -21.18 -6.18 -14.73
CA PRO A 32 -21.27 -7.07 -13.59
C PRO A 32 -22.63 -6.96 -12.89
N HIS A 33 -23.30 -8.08 -12.73
CA HIS A 33 -24.49 -8.23 -11.88
C HIS A 33 -24.11 -9.07 -10.64
N VAL A 34 -23.68 -8.39 -9.57
CA VAL A 34 -23.29 -9.03 -8.32
C VAL A 34 -24.40 -8.81 -7.31
N ILE A 35 -24.71 -9.83 -6.52
CA ILE A 35 -25.76 -9.75 -5.48
C ILE A 35 -25.27 -8.82 -4.37
N PRO A 36 -25.93 -7.66 -4.12
CA PRO A 36 -25.53 -6.78 -3.05
C PRO A 36 -25.75 -7.41 -1.67
N GLY A 37 -24.94 -7.01 -0.70
CA GLY A 37 -25.13 -7.37 0.70
C GLY A 37 -26.50 -6.91 1.23
N ASP A 38 -26.89 -7.44 2.38
CA ASP A 38 -28.22 -7.30 2.98
C ASP A 38 -28.70 -5.84 3.04
N GLY A 39 -29.84 -5.59 2.44
CA GLY A 39 -30.50 -4.28 2.44
C GLY A 39 -29.95 -3.24 1.47
N LYS A 40 -29.00 -3.59 0.62
CA LYS A 40 -28.45 -2.68 -0.41
C LYS A 40 -29.12 -2.93 -1.76
N ASP A 41 -29.29 -1.84 -2.53
CA ASP A 41 -29.83 -1.93 -3.90
C ASP A 41 -28.74 -1.99 -4.99
N GLY A 42 -27.49 -1.70 -4.62
CA GLY A 42 -26.34 -1.70 -5.51
C GLY A 42 -25.07 -1.25 -4.79
N TYR A 43 -24.13 -0.71 -5.55
CA TYR A 43 -22.79 -0.38 -5.09
C TYR A 43 -22.44 1.07 -5.40
N GLU A 44 -21.89 1.78 -4.41
CA GLU A 44 -21.25 3.08 -4.63
C GLU A 44 -19.85 2.83 -5.18
N ILE A 45 -19.57 3.34 -6.37
CA ILE A 45 -18.28 3.20 -7.05
C ILE A 45 -17.60 4.57 -7.09
N GLU A 46 -16.33 4.59 -6.79
CA GLU A 46 -15.46 5.75 -6.96
C GLU A 46 -14.22 5.34 -7.75
N ILE A 47 -13.95 6.04 -8.87
CA ILE A 47 -12.79 5.82 -9.72
C ILE A 47 -12.04 7.14 -9.95
N PRO A 48 -10.73 7.12 -10.27
CA PRO A 48 -9.98 8.31 -10.67
C PRO A 48 -10.62 9.00 -11.87
N TYR A 49 -10.67 10.34 -11.84
CA TYR A 49 -11.08 11.12 -13.00
C TYR A 49 -9.91 11.31 -13.96
N GLU A 50 -10.15 11.07 -15.23
CA GLU A 50 -9.23 11.35 -16.34
C GLU A 50 -9.96 12.17 -17.39
N GLU A 51 -9.33 13.26 -17.85
CA GLU A 51 -9.91 14.06 -18.92
C GLU A 51 -9.76 13.33 -20.25
N ALA A 52 -10.85 12.97 -20.86
CA ALA A 52 -10.87 12.27 -22.12
C ALA A 52 -12.09 12.63 -22.97
N GLU A 53 -11.88 12.73 -24.29
CA GLU A 53 -12.96 12.64 -25.26
C GLU A 53 -13.14 11.17 -25.64
N SER A 54 -14.36 10.67 -25.55
CA SER A 54 -14.67 9.28 -25.85
C SER A 54 -15.99 9.18 -26.62
N ASP A 55 -16.10 8.16 -27.45
CA ASP A 55 -17.34 7.82 -28.13
C ASP A 55 -18.27 7.06 -27.18
N LEU A 56 -19.34 7.72 -26.74
CA LEU A 56 -20.33 7.15 -25.83
C LEU A 56 -21.18 6.02 -26.45
N SER A 57 -21.11 5.84 -27.73
CA SER A 57 -21.79 4.74 -28.46
C SER A 57 -20.87 3.54 -28.65
N SER A 58 -19.58 3.68 -28.39
CA SER A 58 -18.59 2.62 -28.52
C SER A 58 -18.84 1.47 -27.54
N THR A 59 -18.50 0.27 -27.99
CA THR A 59 -18.47 -0.95 -27.16
C THR A 59 -17.05 -1.48 -27.01
N GLU A 60 -16.04 -0.73 -27.51
CA GLU A 60 -14.65 -1.11 -27.38
C GLU A 60 -14.16 -0.80 -25.95
N PRO A 61 -13.48 -1.74 -25.28
CA PRO A 61 -13.09 -1.60 -23.87
C PRO A 61 -12.33 -0.31 -23.57
N GLU A 62 -11.39 0.09 -24.41
CA GLU A 62 -10.60 1.31 -24.21
C GLU A 62 -11.45 2.58 -24.22
N GLU A 63 -12.45 2.66 -25.10
CA GLU A 63 -13.36 3.81 -25.16
C GLU A 63 -14.36 3.80 -24.02
N LEU A 64 -14.82 2.63 -23.58
CA LEU A 64 -15.68 2.47 -22.42
C LEU A 64 -14.95 2.91 -21.15
N LYS A 65 -13.70 2.51 -20.99
CA LYS A 65 -12.85 2.95 -19.87
C LYS A 65 -12.68 4.45 -19.86
N LYS A 66 -12.30 5.07 -20.98
CA LYS A 66 -12.15 6.52 -21.11
C LYS A 66 -13.45 7.25 -20.77
N ALA A 67 -14.59 6.77 -21.24
CA ALA A 67 -15.88 7.37 -20.92
C ALA A 67 -16.18 7.32 -19.44
N LEU A 68 -16.00 6.18 -18.79
CA LEU A 68 -16.20 6.04 -17.34
C LEU A 68 -15.32 7.00 -16.54
N HIS A 69 -14.02 7.02 -16.83
CA HIS A 69 -13.07 7.87 -16.12
C HIS A 69 -13.27 9.38 -16.40
N SER A 70 -13.86 9.75 -17.54
CA SER A 70 -14.21 11.14 -17.83
C SER A 70 -15.54 11.59 -17.19
N GLY A 71 -16.24 10.72 -16.48
CA GLY A 71 -17.52 11.03 -15.85
C GLY A 71 -18.68 10.99 -16.82
N GLN A 72 -18.59 10.24 -17.90
CA GLN A 72 -19.63 10.06 -18.90
C GLN A 72 -20.18 8.65 -18.83
N ILE A 73 -21.51 8.49 -18.93
CA ILE A 73 -22.13 7.17 -18.96
C ILE A 73 -22.15 6.64 -20.40
N PRO A 74 -21.39 5.58 -20.72
CA PRO A 74 -21.50 4.94 -22.01
C PRO A 74 -22.92 4.42 -22.22
N LYS A 75 -23.42 4.53 -23.44
CA LYS A 75 -24.78 4.10 -23.79
C LYS A 75 -25.05 2.65 -23.37
N ALA A 76 -24.03 1.83 -23.44
CA ALA A 76 -24.05 0.43 -23.06
C ALA A 76 -24.34 0.19 -21.56
N TYR A 77 -24.03 1.15 -20.69
CA TYR A 77 -24.17 1.02 -19.24
C TYR A 77 -25.29 1.88 -18.65
N ALA A 78 -26.08 2.54 -19.51
CA ALA A 78 -27.12 3.48 -19.10
C ALA A 78 -28.20 2.86 -18.17
N GLU A 79 -28.42 1.55 -18.26
CA GLU A 79 -29.39 0.83 -17.43
C GLU A 79 -28.84 0.48 -16.03
N VAL A 80 -27.52 0.32 -15.90
CA VAL A 80 -26.90 -0.14 -14.65
C VAL A 80 -26.13 0.94 -13.91
N ILE A 81 -25.68 2.00 -14.58
CA ILE A 81 -24.99 3.14 -13.95
C ILE A 81 -25.96 4.28 -13.71
N GLN A 82 -26.04 4.72 -12.47
CA GLN A 82 -26.90 5.82 -12.02
C GLN A 82 -26.08 6.87 -11.29
N GLU A 83 -26.59 8.11 -11.22
CA GLU A 83 -26.06 9.21 -10.40
C GLU A 83 -24.57 9.52 -10.64
N MET A 84 -24.09 9.33 -11.87
CA MET A 84 -22.68 9.62 -12.18
C MET A 84 -22.37 11.12 -12.06
N LYS A 85 -21.30 11.43 -11.33
CA LYS A 85 -20.84 12.80 -11.12
C LYS A 85 -19.34 12.87 -10.95
N VAL A 86 -18.75 14.00 -11.32
CA VAL A 86 -17.34 14.31 -11.07
C VAL A 86 -17.26 15.20 -9.84
N GLU A 87 -16.49 14.80 -8.86
CA GLU A 87 -16.29 15.53 -7.61
C GLU A 87 -14.80 15.74 -7.33
N THR A 88 -14.48 16.82 -6.62
CA THR A 88 -13.14 17.01 -6.06
C THR A 88 -13.17 16.57 -4.60
N VAL A 89 -12.44 15.51 -4.31
CA VAL A 89 -12.32 14.96 -2.96
C VAL A 89 -10.97 15.30 -2.35
N ARG A 90 -10.96 15.54 -1.03
CA ARG A 90 -9.73 15.74 -0.27
C ARG A 90 -9.28 14.40 0.31
N ARG A 91 -8.18 13.87 -0.19
CA ARG A 91 -7.61 12.60 0.30
C ARG A 91 -6.38 12.87 1.15
N LYS A 92 -6.30 12.13 2.24
CA LYS A 92 -5.09 12.05 3.05
C LYS A 92 -4.13 11.12 2.33
N VAL A 93 -2.99 11.65 1.91
CA VAL A 93 -1.95 10.89 1.23
C VAL A 93 -0.77 10.76 2.17
N GLU A 94 -0.25 9.56 2.30
CA GLU A 94 1.00 9.30 2.99
C GLU A 94 2.13 9.51 1.97
N ASP A 95 3.06 10.42 2.29
CA ASP A 95 4.24 10.58 1.44
C ASP A 95 4.96 9.23 1.34
N GLU A 96 5.31 8.83 0.14
CA GLU A 96 6.12 7.64 -0.07
C GLU A 96 7.38 7.76 0.78
N LYS A 97 7.68 6.71 1.52
CA LYS A 97 8.83 6.65 2.42
C LYS A 97 10.12 6.59 1.59
N GLU A 98 10.59 7.73 1.06
CA GLU A 98 11.80 7.77 0.24
C GLU A 98 13.06 7.29 0.98
N GLU A 99 13.08 7.29 2.31
CA GLU A 99 14.31 7.05 3.07
C GLU A 99 14.55 5.60 3.52
N ASN A 100 13.55 4.74 3.49
CA ASN A 100 13.76 3.33 3.87
C ASN A 100 14.16 2.42 2.70
N SER A 101 14.25 2.94 1.48
CA SER A 101 14.53 2.15 0.28
C SER A 101 16.01 2.16 -0.14
N ARG A 102 16.93 2.75 0.62
CA ARG A 102 18.35 2.54 0.38
C ARG A 102 18.71 1.10 0.73
N VAL A 103 18.59 0.25 -0.27
CA VAL A 103 19.17 -1.09 -0.24
C VAL A 103 20.68 -0.91 -0.26
N TYR A 104 21.34 -1.12 0.86
CA TYR A 104 22.79 -1.20 0.89
C TYR A 104 23.20 -2.47 0.17
N GLY A 105 23.96 -2.34 -0.93
CA GLY A 105 24.24 -3.46 -1.83
C GLY A 105 25.19 -4.50 -1.25
N SER A 106 26.05 -4.15 -0.29
CA SER A 106 27.04 -5.06 0.28
C SER A 106 27.06 -5.06 1.80
N PRO A 107 27.54 -6.15 2.43
CA PRO A 107 27.76 -6.22 3.88
C PRO A 107 28.71 -5.12 4.39
N GLU A 108 29.69 -4.76 3.59
CA GLU A 108 30.67 -3.71 3.90
C GLU A 108 29.99 -2.35 4.02
N GLU A 109 29.16 -1.97 3.04
CA GLU A 109 28.38 -0.73 3.06
C GLU A 109 27.44 -0.66 4.25
N MET A 110 26.78 -1.79 4.58
CA MET A 110 25.92 -1.90 5.76
C MET A 110 26.71 -1.70 7.06
N GLN A 111 27.92 -2.26 7.14
CA GLN A 111 28.81 -2.13 8.28
C GLN A 111 29.32 -0.69 8.45
N GLU A 112 29.72 -0.04 7.34
CA GLU A 112 30.14 1.37 7.34
C GLU A 112 29.02 2.28 7.84
N LYS A 113 27.82 2.11 7.30
CA LYS A 113 26.65 2.87 7.75
C LYS A 113 26.30 2.61 9.21
N ALA A 114 26.47 1.38 9.67
CA ALA A 114 26.25 1.07 11.08
C ALA A 114 27.24 1.81 12.00
N GLN A 115 28.52 1.93 11.60
CA GLN A 115 29.56 2.62 12.38
C GLN A 115 29.29 4.12 12.54
N GLU A 116 28.50 4.72 11.66
CA GLU A 116 28.02 6.10 11.79
C GLU A 116 27.02 6.29 12.95
N GLY A 117 26.63 5.22 13.66
CA GLY A 117 25.72 5.29 14.80
C GLY A 117 24.34 4.71 14.54
N TYR A 118 24.19 3.85 13.54
CA TYR A 118 22.92 3.26 13.16
C TYR A 118 22.91 1.74 13.37
N PHE A 119 21.70 1.19 13.51
CA PHE A 119 21.43 -0.22 13.31
C PHE A 119 20.96 -0.41 11.88
N VAL A 120 21.68 -1.22 11.09
CA VAL A 120 21.39 -1.47 9.67
C VAL A 120 21.02 -2.94 9.48
N ARG A 121 19.82 -3.19 8.93
CA ARG A 121 19.27 -4.52 8.74
C ARG A 121 19.58 -5.04 7.34
N ASP A 122 20.06 -6.27 7.29
CA ASP A 122 20.14 -7.11 6.09
C ASP A 122 18.94 -8.09 6.10
N PRO A 123 17.90 -7.83 5.32
CA PRO A 123 16.72 -8.68 5.30
C PRO A 123 16.98 -10.03 4.60
N GLU A 124 17.94 -10.10 3.68
CA GLU A 124 18.24 -11.33 2.92
C GLU A 124 18.92 -12.36 3.80
N ARG A 125 19.86 -11.91 4.66
CA ARG A 125 20.60 -12.78 5.58
C ARG A 125 20.00 -12.83 6.98
N ASN A 126 18.92 -12.07 7.25
CA ASN A 126 18.34 -11.90 8.58
C ASN A 126 19.34 -11.46 9.65
N LEU A 127 20.21 -10.53 9.28
CA LEU A 127 21.24 -9.98 10.15
C LEU A 127 20.96 -8.51 10.46
N LEU A 128 21.59 -8.01 11.53
CA LEU A 128 21.57 -6.62 11.90
C LEU A 128 22.97 -6.18 12.28
N TYR A 129 23.51 -5.20 11.56
CA TYR A 129 24.79 -4.56 11.86
C TYR A 129 24.60 -3.50 12.94
N CYS A 130 25.46 -3.44 13.93
CA CYS A 130 25.39 -2.46 15.01
C CYS A 130 26.53 -1.45 14.98
N PRO A 131 26.38 -0.26 15.61
CA PRO A 131 27.43 0.76 15.62
C PRO A 131 28.77 0.30 16.23
N GLY A 132 28.73 -0.70 17.10
CA GLY A 132 29.94 -1.28 17.69
C GLY A 132 30.70 -2.28 16.83
N GLY A 133 30.28 -2.44 15.55
CA GLY A 133 30.96 -3.34 14.62
C GLY A 133 30.49 -4.80 14.68
N GLU A 134 29.54 -5.12 15.55
CA GLU A 134 29.08 -6.49 15.77
C GLU A 134 27.82 -6.81 14.97
N ILE A 135 27.62 -8.08 14.66
CA ILE A 135 26.45 -8.60 13.97
C ILE A 135 25.47 -9.19 14.98
N LEU A 136 24.24 -8.70 14.96
CA LEU A 136 23.12 -9.23 15.73
C LEU A 136 22.29 -10.16 14.84
N ARG A 137 21.79 -11.27 15.41
CA ARG A 137 20.96 -12.23 14.70
C ARG A 137 19.52 -12.13 15.13
N GLN A 138 18.63 -12.54 14.25
CA GLN A 138 17.22 -12.66 14.58
C GLN A 138 17.03 -13.61 15.78
N LYS A 139 16.38 -13.12 16.83
CA LYS A 139 16.06 -13.89 18.03
C LYS A 139 14.64 -14.42 18.02
N SER A 140 13.69 -13.59 17.62
CA SER A 140 12.26 -13.94 17.59
C SER A 140 11.48 -12.96 16.71
N ILE A 141 10.28 -13.38 16.32
CA ILE A 141 9.26 -12.51 15.74
C ILE A 141 8.18 -12.32 16.80
N LYS A 142 7.82 -11.08 17.07
CA LYS A 142 6.77 -10.71 18.02
C LYS A 142 5.38 -10.93 17.44
N LYS A 143 4.36 -10.97 18.28
CA LYS A 143 2.95 -11.10 17.86
C LYS A 143 2.49 -9.98 16.90
N ASN A 144 3.07 -8.79 16.99
CA ASN A 144 2.80 -7.65 16.09
C ASN A 144 3.62 -7.67 14.80
N GLY A 145 4.33 -8.76 14.49
CA GLY A 145 5.15 -8.90 13.28
C GLY A 145 6.55 -8.27 13.39
N ASN A 146 6.89 -7.57 14.45
CA ASN A 146 8.21 -6.98 14.62
C ASN A 146 9.27 -8.07 14.82
N ILE A 147 10.40 -7.89 14.14
CA ILE A 147 11.55 -8.80 14.20
C ILE A 147 12.51 -8.30 15.26
N ARG A 148 12.85 -9.16 16.19
CA ARG A 148 13.79 -8.86 17.28
C ARG A 148 15.17 -9.43 16.98
N TYR A 149 16.18 -8.57 17.09
CA TYR A 149 17.60 -8.90 16.93
C TYR A 149 18.35 -8.75 18.24
N ALA A 150 19.31 -9.66 18.47
CA ALA A 150 20.20 -9.61 19.61
C ALA A 150 21.50 -10.38 19.34
N ASN A 151 22.57 -10.00 20.02
CA ASN A 151 23.77 -10.78 20.20
C ASN A 151 24.26 -10.64 21.65
N LYS A 152 23.83 -11.59 22.49
CA LYS A 152 24.11 -11.59 23.92
C LYS A 152 25.60 -11.56 24.20
N ASN A 153 26.36 -12.43 23.54
CA ASN A 153 27.79 -12.58 23.80
C ASN A 153 28.57 -11.34 23.36
N ALA A 154 28.34 -10.85 22.16
CA ALA A 154 29.00 -9.64 21.67
C ALA A 154 28.65 -8.42 22.52
N CYS A 155 27.38 -8.18 22.84
CA CYS A 155 26.97 -7.05 23.65
C CYS A 155 27.55 -7.08 25.07
N LYS A 156 27.67 -8.24 25.68
CA LYS A 156 28.23 -8.40 27.03
C LYS A 156 29.70 -7.99 27.12
N HIS A 157 30.46 -8.24 26.06
CA HIS A 157 31.91 -7.98 26.01
C HIS A 157 32.25 -6.77 25.12
N CYS A 158 31.24 -6.03 24.63
CA CYS A 158 31.45 -4.90 23.72
C CYS A 158 32.13 -3.73 24.45
N PRO A 159 33.28 -3.26 23.94
CA PRO A 159 33.99 -2.12 24.54
C PRO A 159 33.18 -0.81 24.43
N ASN A 160 32.33 -0.71 23.44
CA ASN A 160 31.48 0.45 23.17
C ASN A 160 30.10 0.37 23.83
N ARG A 161 29.88 -0.57 24.74
CA ARG A 161 28.59 -0.79 25.36
C ARG A 161 27.99 0.46 26.00
N ASN A 162 28.83 1.25 26.71
CA ASN A 162 28.41 2.46 27.38
C ASN A 162 27.91 3.57 26.46
N LYS A 163 28.38 3.58 25.20
CA LYS A 163 27.88 4.48 24.14
C LYS A 163 26.55 3.99 23.56
N CYS A 164 26.37 2.67 23.44
CA CYS A 164 25.25 2.06 22.73
C CYS A 164 24.04 1.78 23.65
N TYR A 165 24.26 1.43 24.91
CA TYR A 165 23.20 0.93 25.78
C TYR A 165 23.35 1.39 27.24
N LYS A 166 22.39 2.19 27.69
CA LYS A 166 22.32 2.73 29.08
C LYS A 166 21.30 1.98 29.96
N GLY A 167 20.69 0.90 29.44
CA GLY A 167 19.70 0.12 30.18
C GLY A 167 20.33 -0.79 31.23
N LYS A 168 19.49 -1.31 32.14
CA LYS A 168 19.90 -2.19 33.27
C LYS A 168 20.23 -3.63 32.80
N GLY A 169 19.86 -4.04 31.62
CA GLY A 169 20.09 -5.39 31.07
C GLY A 169 21.55 -5.64 30.68
N GLU A 170 21.95 -6.90 30.57
CA GLU A 170 23.31 -7.28 30.15
C GLU A 170 23.56 -7.09 28.63
N TRP A 171 22.53 -7.06 27.82
CA TRP A 171 22.61 -6.88 26.36
C TRP A 171 21.46 -6.04 25.86
N LYS A 172 21.61 -5.50 24.63
CA LYS A 172 20.57 -4.73 23.94
C LYS A 172 19.77 -5.64 23.00
N GLU A 173 18.46 -5.51 23.01
CA GLU A 173 17.55 -6.11 22.03
C GLU A 173 16.97 -5.00 21.16
N ILE A 174 16.98 -5.20 19.85
CA ILE A 174 16.52 -4.21 18.89
C ILE A 174 15.37 -4.80 18.09
N ASP A 175 14.25 -4.09 18.08
CA ASP A 175 13.08 -4.46 17.29
C ASP A 175 13.02 -3.64 16.01
N PHE A 176 12.74 -4.31 14.90
CA PHE A 176 12.51 -3.73 13.59
C PHE A 176 11.12 -4.12 13.07
N THR A 177 10.43 -3.21 12.39
CA THR A 177 9.27 -3.59 11.59
C THR A 177 9.73 -4.35 10.35
N LYS A 178 8.81 -5.03 9.66
CA LYS A 178 9.14 -5.84 8.47
C LYS A 178 9.84 -5.03 7.38
N ASP A 179 9.44 -3.78 7.21
CA ASP A 179 9.91 -2.89 6.13
C ASP A 179 11.03 -1.93 6.57
N GLN A 180 11.37 -1.91 7.85
CA GLN A 180 12.42 -1.05 8.37
C GLN A 180 13.80 -1.64 8.08
N LEU A 181 14.69 -0.85 7.45
CA LEU A 181 16.06 -1.26 7.12
C LEU A 181 17.12 -0.57 7.98
N ILE A 182 16.82 0.61 8.51
CA ILE A 182 17.76 1.39 9.31
C ILE A 182 17.09 1.97 10.55
N LYS A 183 17.84 2.11 11.65
CA LYS A 183 17.38 2.69 12.90
C LYS A 183 18.51 3.38 13.63
N PRO A 184 18.36 4.66 14.06
CA PRO A 184 19.42 5.35 14.81
C PRO A 184 19.65 4.73 16.18
N CYS A 185 20.90 4.59 16.57
CA CYS A 185 21.28 4.30 17.94
C CYS A 185 21.42 5.62 18.69
N ARG A 186 20.34 6.13 19.26
CA ARG A 186 20.29 7.46 19.91
C ARG A 186 21.34 7.66 20.97
N ASP A 187 21.63 6.64 21.79
CA ASP A 187 22.64 6.75 22.83
C ASP A 187 24.04 6.91 22.24
N TRP A 188 24.33 6.23 21.13
CA TRP A 188 25.59 6.34 20.40
C TRP A 188 25.76 7.72 19.78
N LEU A 189 24.80 8.16 19.02
CA LEU A 189 24.82 9.46 18.34
C LEU A 189 24.99 10.61 19.34
N ARG A 190 24.30 10.56 20.48
CA ARG A 190 24.49 11.53 21.56
C ARG A 190 25.89 11.47 22.18
N ALA A 191 26.48 10.29 22.29
CA ALA A 191 27.84 10.13 22.84
C ALA A 191 28.89 10.68 21.87
N GLU A 192 28.64 10.65 20.57
CA GLU A 192 29.49 11.23 19.53
C GLU A 192 29.22 12.74 19.30
N GLY A 193 28.24 13.32 20.00
CA GLY A 193 27.86 14.72 19.83
C GLY A 193 27.07 15.03 18.55
N THR A 194 26.58 13.98 17.89
CA THR A 194 25.70 14.10 16.72
C THR A 194 24.25 13.92 17.19
N GLU A 195 23.37 14.85 16.84
CA GLU A 195 21.95 14.59 17.00
C GLU A 195 21.54 13.48 16.03
N PRO A 196 20.78 12.48 16.51
CA PRO A 196 20.21 11.51 15.58
C PRO A 196 19.42 12.32 14.55
N GLU A 197 19.75 12.17 13.27
CA GLU A 197 18.77 12.51 12.23
C GLU A 197 17.46 11.92 12.72
N GLU A 198 16.49 12.78 12.95
CA GLU A 198 15.16 12.31 13.26
C GLU A 198 14.73 11.49 12.05
N THR A 199 15.01 10.20 12.09
CA THR A 199 14.26 9.23 11.33
C THR A 199 12.87 9.19 11.96
N ARG A 200 12.25 10.35 12.00
CA ARG A 200 10.84 10.48 12.09
C ARG A 200 10.34 9.89 10.79
N THR A 201 9.97 8.65 10.87
CA THR A 201 8.83 8.17 10.13
C THR A 201 7.58 8.87 10.70
N GLU A 202 7.61 10.19 10.77
CA GLU A 202 6.41 10.94 10.62
C GLU A 202 6.07 10.73 9.16
N SER A 203 5.16 9.79 8.93
CA SER A 203 4.42 9.81 7.68
C SER A 203 3.89 11.24 7.58
N LYS A 204 4.56 12.06 6.78
CA LYS A 204 4.10 13.42 6.51
C LYS A 204 2.81 13.25 5.75
N TRP A 205 1.73 13.25 6.50
CA TRP A 205 0.41 13.26 5.93
C TRP A 205 0.22 14.61 5.27
N HIS A 206 0.01 14.62 3.97
CA HIS A 206 -0.51 15.79 3.29
C HIS A 206 -1.90 15.48 2.74
N TYR A 207 -2.63 16.51 2.43
CA TYR A 207 -3.94 16.35 1.82
C TYR A 207 -3.86 16.82 0.37
N GLU A 208 -4.16 15.91 -0.53
CA GLU A 208 -4.30 16.22 -1.95
C GLU A 208 -5.76 16.39 -2.32
N GLN A 209 -6.02 17.31 -3.23
CA GLN A 209 -7.29 17.40 -3.92
C GLN A 209 -7.21 16.54 -5.19
N ARG A 210 -8.06 15.55 -5.27
CA ARG A 210 -8.15 14.68 -6.45
C ARG A 210 -9.54 14.75 -7.04
N LYS A 211 -9.66 14.87 -8.35
CA LYS A 211 -10.91 14.67 -9.05
C LYS A 211 -11.20 13.17 -9.13
N VAL A 212 -12.41 12.80 -8.82
CA VAL A 212 -12.92 11.44 -8.89
C VAL A 212 -14.25 11.41 -9.59
N VAL A 213 -14.56 10.29 -10.22
CA VAL A 213 -15.90 9.99 -10.73
C VAL A 213 -16.58 9.08 -9.74
N LYS A 214 -17.78 9.47 -9.31
CA LYS A 214 -18.64 8.66 -8.46
C LYS A 214 -19.90 8.29 -9.20
N PHE A 215 -20.32 7.07 -9.03
CA PHE A 215 -21.58 6.59 -9.57
C PHE A 215 -22.13 5.43 -8.75
N PHE A 216 -23.43 5.18 -8.93
CA PHE A 216 -24.09 4.05 -8.33
C PHE A 216 -24.26 2.94 -9.39
N LEU A 217 -23.70 1.76 -9.12
CA LEU A 217 -23.86 0.57 -9.95
C LEU A 217 -25.03 -0.24 -9.41
N LYS A 218 -26.13 -0.31 -10.18
CA LYS A 218 -27.33 -1.06 -9.85
C LYS A 218 -27.42 -2.35 -10.66
N PRO A 219 -27.20 -3.51 -10.04
CA PRO A 219 -27.31 -4.78 -10.73
C PRO A 219 -28.78 -5.10 -11.09
N ASP A 220 -28.98 -5.80 -12.20
CA ASP A 220 -30.30 -6.27 -12.62
C ASP A 220 -30.71 -7.51 -11.80
N ARG A 221 -31.69 -7.35 -10.92
CA ARG A 221 -32.19 -8.41 -10.05
C ARG A 221 -32.91 -9.54 -10.80
N GLU A 222 -33.53 -9.27 -11.92
CA GLU A 222 -34.21 -10.31 -12.72
C GLU A 222 -33.17 -11.26 -13.32
N LYS A 223 -32.10 -10.72 -13.87
CA LYS A 223 -31.00 -11.52 -14.43
C LYS A 223 -30.31 -12.38 -13.36
N MET A 224 -30.20 -11.85 -12.11
CA MET A 224 -29.65 -12.60 -10.99
C MET A 224 -30.53 -13.76 -10.57
N SER A 225 -31.86 -13.58 -10.57
CA SER A 225 -32.81 -14.64 -10.14
C SER A 225 -32.99 -15.78 -11.15
N GLN A 226 -32.73 -15.55 -12.43
CA GLN A 226 -32.89 -16.57 -13.48
C GLN A 226 -31.74 -17.59 -13.53
N ARG A 227 -30.63 -17.35 -12.82
CA ARG A 227 -29.42 -18.19 -12.83
C ARG A 227 -29.14 -18.89 -11.50
N MET A 228 -29.96 -18.69 -10.49
CA MET A 228 -30.00 -19.49 -9.26
C MET A 228 -31.02 -20.63 -9.38
#